data_e9c78b5fde30aa2214ecd67e6c9d0865
#
_entry.id   e9c78b5fde30aa2214ecd67e6c9d0865
#
_cell.length_a   1.000
_cell.length_b   1.000
_cell.length_c   1.000
_cell.angle_alpha   90.00
_cell.angle_beta   90.00
_cell.angle_gamma   90.00
#
_symmetry.space_group_name_H-M   'P 1'
#
loop_
_entity.id
_entity.type
_entity.pdbx_description
1 polymer ?
#
loop_
_entity_poly.entity_id
_entity_poly.type
_entity_poly.pdbx_seq_one_letter_code
_entity_poly.pdbx_strand_id
1 'polypeptide(L)'
;YEILRCLVGSEMCIRDSLLSGGEKTKVFLAGITIYSPAFILMDEPTNHLDDESRIRLYRFITTAAAGILVVSHDRTLLNLLSSTYELTAKGVTYYAGNYDFYKEQKKLAVEALQTRLKENEKQLQKARKQAREVMERQQKHDVRGKKQNVKKGVGKMAMHTFRDQAEKSTVRLGDVHADKIRFLAGETVELHKALPDMKAMKVNFNSSSLHIGKILIVASSVNYSYGENPLWSSPLEFTIKSGDRIHLKGSNGSGKTTLLRLITGSLAPTQGSLIQAEGLTYVYLDQEYSIIRNDLSVLEQLALFNSELYDNELRTILNRFLFPVSTWNKKCSYLSGGEKMKLSLCCLMVSAQAPDVFIVD
;
A
#
# COMPACT_ATOMS: atom_id res chain seq x y z
N TYR A 1 0.26 3.06 27.43
CA TYR A 1 1.68 2.93 27.84
C TYR A 1 1.88 3.27 29.31
N GLU A 2 1.27 4.34 29.85
CA GLU A 2 1.38 4.69 31.27
C GLU A 2 0.59 3.78 32.20
N ILE A 3 -0.52 3.23 31.77
CA ILE A 3 -1.35 2.32 32.59
C ILE A 3 -0.61 0.99 32.84
N LEU A 4 0.15 0.50 31.88
CA LEU A 4 1.01 -0.69 32.08
C LEU A 4 2.20 -0.40 33.01
N ARG A 5 2.73 0.81 33.04
CA ARG A 5 3.74 1.21 34.02
C ARG A 5 3.24 1.20 35.47
N CYS A 6 1.95 1.47 35.68
CA CYS A 6 1.36 1.41 37.03
C CYS A 6 1.03 0.01 37.52
N LEU A 7 0.90 -0.97 36.59
CA LEU A 7 0.47 -2.34 36.93
C LEU A 7 1.62 -3.31 37.14
N VAL A 8 2.82 -2.94 36.68
CA VAL A 8 4.02 -3.77 36.80
C VAL A 8 5.09 -2.92 37.47
N GLY A 9 5.41 -3.24 38.71
CA GLY A 9 6.41 -2.52 39.49
C GLY A 9 7.76 -2.38 38.76
N SER A 10 8.57 -1.41 39.18
CA SER A 10 9.83 -1.00 38.54
C SER A 10 10.82 -2.14 38.24
N GLU A 11 10.76 -3.26 38.98
CA GLU A 11 11.62 -4.41 38.77
C GLU A 11 11.21 -5.28 37.54
N MET A 12 9.95 -5.22 37.13
CA MET A 12 9.48 -5.96 35.96
C MET A 12 9.84 -5.25 34.63
N CYS A 13 10.05 -3.94 34.66
CA CYS A 13 10.53 -3.19 33.51
C CYS A 13 11.96 -3.57 33.07
N ILE A 14 12.81 -4.01 34.00
CA ILE A 14 14.19 -4.44 33.72
C ILE A 14 14.19 -5.80 32.98
N ARG A 15 13.26 -6.69 33.33
CA ARG A 15 13.11 -8.01 32.66
C ARG A 15 12.38 -7.92 31.33
N ASP A 16 11.54 -6.90 31.12
CA ASP A 16 10.79 -6.68 29.88
C ASP A 16 11.72 -6.44 28.66
N SER A 17 12.91 -5.90 28.87
CA SER A 17 13.91 -5.72 27.83
C SER A 17 14.51 -7.04 27.29
N LEU A 18 14.39 -8.14 28.05
CA LEU A 18 14.89 -9.45 27.68
C LEU A 18 13.84 -10.34 27.00
N LEU A 19 12.57 -9.94 27.03
CA LEU A 19 11.48 -10.71 26.44
C LEU A 19 11.38 -10.45 24.93
N SER A 20 11.20 -11.50 24.17
CA SER A 20 10.84 -11.43 22.76
C SER A 20 9.47 -10.74 22.57
N GLY A 21 9.20 -10.17 21.41
CA GLY A 21 7.92 -9.53 21.11
C GLY A 21 6.71 -10.42 21.40
N GLY A 22 6.80 -11.73 21.10
CA GLY A 22 5.75 -12.70 21.40
C GLY A 22 5.55 -12.97 22.89
N GLU A 23 6.63 -13.01 23.67
CA GLU A 23 6.56 -13.15 25.12
C GLU A 23 5.93 -11.92 25.79
N LYS A 24 6.28 -10.72 25.33
CA LYS A 24 5.65 -9.48 25.78
C LYS A 24 4.13 -9.50 25.58
N THR A 25 3.68 -9.95 24.41
CA THR A 25 2.24 -10.05 24.12
C THR A 25 1.55 -11.10 25.02
N LYS A 26 2.21 -12.23 25.33
CA LYS A 26 1.68 -13.22 26.27
C LYS A 26 1.53 -12.66 27.68
N VAL A 27 2.51 -11.92 28.18
CA VAL A 27 2.45 -11.23 29.47
C VAL A 27 1.32 -10.19 29.49
N PHE A 28 1.17 -9.43 28.41
CA PHE A 28 0.08 -8.48 28.28
C PHE A 28 -1.30 -9.13 28.34
N LEU A 29 -1.52 -10.22 27.59
CA LEU A 29 -2.78 -10.96 27.63
C LEU A 29 -3.07 -11.56 29.02
N ALA A 30 -2.06 -12.07 29.72
CA ALA A 30 -2.21 -12.53 31.09
C ALA A 30 -2.63 -11.38 32.02
N GLY A 31 -2.01 -10.20 31.90
CA GLY A 31 -2.39 -9.01 32.63
C GLY A 31 -3.85 -8.59 32.40
N ILE A 32 -4.32 -8.56 31.17
CA ILE A 32 -5.72 -8.25 30.85
C ILE A 32 -6.67 -9.26 31.49
N THR A 33 -6.32 -10.55 31.48
CA THR A 33 -7.15 -11.60 32.09
C THR A 33 -7.25 -11.43 33.59
N ILE A 34 -6.19 -11.02 34.29
CA ILE A 34 -6.17 -10.78 35.74
C ILE A 34 -7.01 -9.56 36.11
N TYR A 35 -6.87 -8.46 35.37
CA TYR A 35 -7.52 -7.19 35.69
C TYR A 35 -8.97 -7.09 35.23
N SER A 36 -9.40 -7.93 34.27
CA SER A 36 -10.76 -7.97 33.73
C SER A 36 -11.33 -6.58 33.42
N PRO A 37 -10.67 -5.76 32.57
CA PRO A 37 -11.11 -4.41 32.28
C PRO A 37 -12.44 -4.42 31.51
N ALA A 38 -13.26 -3.37 31.68
CA ALA A 38 -14.51 -3.23 30.95
C ALA A 38 -14.30 -2.96 29.44
N PHE A 39 -13.15 -2.37 29.05
CA PHE A 39 -12.81 -2.05 27.67
C PHE A 39 -11.33 -2.26 27.39
N ILE A 40 -11.01 -2.82 26.23
CA ILE A 40 -9.66 -3.20 25.83
C ILE A 40 -9.34 -2.54 24.48
N LEU A 41 -8.20 -1.87 24.41
CA LEU A 41 -7.63 -1.31 23.18
C LEU A 41 -6.43 -2.15 22.76
N MET A 42 -6.41 -2.61 21.51
CA MET A 42 -5.30 -3.40 20.96
C MET A 42 -4.84 -2.78 19.64
N ASP A 43 -3.54 -2.50 19.55
CA ASP A 43 -2.89 -2.05 18.32
C ASP A 43 -1.96 -3.14 17.80
N GLU A 44 -2.24 -3.66 16.61
CA GLU A 44 -1.52 -4.74 15.92
C GLU A 44 -1.14 -5.93 16.86
N PRO A 45 -2.11 -6.49 17.59
CA PRO A 45 -1.80 -7.50 18.64
C PRO A 45 -1.28 -8.83 18.07
N THR A 46 -1.41 -9.05 16.77
CA THR A 46 -0.91 -10.26 16.09
C THR A 46 0.54 -10.17 15.65
N ASN A 47 1.16 -8.98 15.72
CA ASN A 47 2.55 -8.79 15.37
C ASN A 47 3.45 -9.58 16.32
N HIS A 48 4.48 -10.22 15.78
CA HIS A 48 5.46 -11.04 16.52
C HIS A 48 4.88 -12.29 17.23
N LEU A 49 3.58 -12.60 17.04
CA LEU A 49 2.99 -13.82 17.57
C LEU A 49 3.23 -15.01 16.62
N ASP A 50 3.61 -16.13 17.21
CA ASP A 50 3.56 -17.42 16.52
C ASP A 50 2.11 -17.94 16.38
N ASP A 51 1.92 -18.94 15.54
CA ASP A 51 0.58 -19.47 15.22
C ASP A 51 -0.20 -19.91 16.48
N GLU A 52 0.47 -20.52 17.46
CA GLU A 52 -0.16 -20.95 18.70
C GLU A 52 -0.65 -19.77 19.54
N SER A 53 0.19 -18.75 19.66
CA SER A 53 -0.16 -17.53 20.41
C SER A 53 -1.26 -16.74 19.71
N ARG A 54 -1.31 -16.71 18.36
CA ARG A 54 -2.43 -16.15 17.61
C ARG A 54 -3.74 -16.86 17.89
N ILE A 55 -3.75 -18.19 17.89
CA ILE A 55 -4.95 -18.97 18.20
C ILE A 55 -5.44 -18.66 19.63
N ARG A 56 -4.53 -18.51 20.60
CA ARG A 56 -4.88 -18.12 21.97
C ARG A 56 -5.48 -16.71 22.02
N LEU A 57 -4.91 -15.75 21.28
CA LEU A 57 -5.45 -14.39 21.16
C LEU A 57 -6.86 -14.40 20.54
N TYR A 58 -7.07 -15.15 19.46
CA TYR A 58 -8.38 -15.27 18.82
C TYR A 58 -9.44 -15.84 19.77
N ARG A 59 -9.09 -16.88 20.51
CA ARG A 59 -9.97 -17.46 21.51
C ARG A 59 -10.28 -16.44 22.62
N PHE A 60 -9.28 -15.72 23.10
CA PHE A 60 -9.49 -14.66 24.08
C PHE A 60 -10.49 -13.61 23.58
N ILE A 61 -10.30 -13.09 22.37
CA ILE A 61 -11.18 -12.05 21.78
C ILE A 61 -12.62 -12.55 21.63
N THR A 62 -12.82 -13.80 21.24
CA THR A 62 -14.16 -14.38 21.07
C THR A 62 -14.88 -14.70 22.39
N THR A 63 -14.15 -14.89 23.48
CA THR A 63 -14.70 -15.25 24.79
C THR A 63 -14.76 -14.09 25.77
N ALA A 64 -14.07 -12.98 25.49
CA ALA A 64 -14.02 -11.84 26.40
C ALA A 64 -15.40 -11.15 26.51
N ALA A 65 -15.82 -10.87 27.75
CA ALA A 65 -17.02 -10.10 28.04
C ALA A 65 -16.80 -8.58 27.89
N ALA A 66 -15.55 -8.13 27.81
CA ALA A 66 -15.17 -6.72 27.67
C ALA A 66 -15.50 -6.18 26.28
N GLY A 67 -15.72 -4.88 26.16
CA GLY A 67 -15.70 -4.17 24.89
C GLY A 67 -14.27 -4.17 24.33
N ILE A 68 -14.11 -4.51 23.06
CA ILE A 68 -12.78 -4.61 22.43
C ILE A 68 -12.74 -3.72 21.19
N LEU A 69 -11.71 -2.85 21.09
CA LEU A 69 -11.34 -2.15 19.88
C LEU A 69 -9.96 -2.62 19.42
N VAL A 70 -9.89 -3.14 18.21
CA VAL A 70 -8.65 -3.67 17.62
C VAL A 70 -8.31 -2.89 16.37
N VAL A 71 -7.05 -2.47 16.26
CA VAL A 71 -6.43 -2.03 15.01
C VAL A 71 -5.54 -3.17 14.53
N SER A 72 -5.78 -3.72 13.34
CA SER A 72 -5.00 -4.84 12.81
C SER A 72 -5.09 -4.96 11.30
N HIS A 73 -4.08 -5.61 10.72
CA HIS A 73 -4.07 -6.07 9.32
C HIS A 73 -4.38 -7.57 9.19
N ASP A 74 -4.55 -8.28 10.30
CA ASP A 74 -4.88 -9.70 10.34
C ASP A 74 -6.36 -9.93 10.01
N ARG A 75 -6.63 -10.41 8.80
CA ARG A 75 -7.99 -10.64 8.32
C ARG A 75 -8.73 -11.69 9.12
N THR A 76 -8.03 -12.70 9.63
CA THR A 76 -8.63 -13.74 10.48
C THR A 76 -9.14 -13.15 11.77
N LEU A 77 -8.31 -12.31 12.42
CA LEU A 77 -8.69 -11.56 13.60
C LEU A 77 -9.88 -10.63 13.35
N LEU A 78 -9.81 -9.80 12.29
CA LEU A 78 -10.84 -8.83 11.97
C LEU A 78 -12.19 -9.49 11.63
N ASN A 79 -12.19 -10.71 11.13
CA ASN A 79 -13.41 -11.46 10.85
C ASN A 79 -14.08 -12.05 12.11
N LEU A 80 -13.40 -12.05 13.26
CA LEU A 80 -13.99 -12.43 14.55
C LEU A 80 -14.80 -11.29 15.19
N LEU A 81 -14.62 -10.05 14.69
CA LEU A 81 -15.27 -8.87 15.24
C LEU A 81 -16.64 -8.64 14.59
N SER A 82 -17.58 -8.07 15.35
CA SER A 82 -18.96 -7.85 14.91
C SER A 82 -19.15 -6.60 14.05
N SER A 83 -18.21 -5.65 14.08
CA SER A 83 -18.30 -4.38 13.37
C SER A 83 -16.93 -3.88 12.94
N THR A 84 -16.91 -3.11 11.85
CA THR A 84 -15.69 -2.53 11.28
C THR A 84 -15.81 -1.02 11.16
N TYR A 85 -14.77 -0.30 11.58
CA TYR A 85 -14.65 1.15 11.38
C TYR A 85 -13.51 1.42 10.41
N GLU A 86 -13.80 2.08 9.30
CA GLU A 86 -12.79 2.53 8.36
C GLU A 86 -12.41 3.98 8.65
N LEU A 87 -11.15 4.21 9.02
CA LEU A 87 -10.58 5.55 9.19
C LEU A 87 -9.91 5.99 7.89
N THR A 88 -10.35 7.12 7.35
CA THR A 88 -9.79 7.74 6.16
C THR A 88 -9.50 9.22 6.40
N ALA A 89 -8.79 9.88 5.48
CA ALA A 89 -8.60 11.33 5.52
C ALA A 89 -9.92 12.14 5.51
N LYS A 90 -11.04 11.53 5.08
CA LYS A 90 -12.38 12.14 5.05
C LYS A 90 -13.17 11.91 6.35
N GLY A 91 -12.66 11.09 7.27
CA GLY A 91 -13.34 10.75 8.52
C GLY A 91 -13.48 9.25 8.74
N VAL A 92 -14.38 8.90 9.65
CA VAL A 92 -14.66 7.52 10.05
C VAL A 92 -15.96 7.05 9.43
N THR A 93 -15.95 5.87 8.82
CA THR A 93 -17.14 5.20 8.29
C THR A 93 -17.38 3.90 9.05
N TYR A 94 -18.61 3.71 9.54
CA TYR A 94 -19.04 2.51 10.27
C TYR A 94 -19.66 1.48 9.33
N TYR A 95 -19.29 0.22 9.50
CA TYR A 95 -19.89 -0.92 8.83
C TYR A 95 -20.36 -1.93 9.89
N ALA A 96 -21.66 -2.25 9.85
CA ALA A 96 -22.33 -3.17 10.80
C ALA A 96 -22.07 -4.63 10.41
N GLY A 97 -20.80 -5.02 10.37
CA GLY A 97 -20.37 -6.37 10.02
C GLY A 97 -18.85 -6.54 10.15
N ASN A 98 -18.40 -7.78 9.99
CA ASN A 98 -16.99 -8.14 10.04
C ASN A 98 -16.20 -7.63 8.83
N TYR A 99 -14.93 -7.97 8.76
CA TYR A 99 -14.03 -7.51 7.68
C TYR A 99 -14.48 -7.95 6.28
N ASP A 100 -15.01 -9.16 6.12
CA ASP A 100 -15.45 -9.65 4.81
C ASP A 100 -16.70 -8.89 4.35
N PHE A 101 -17.65 -8.62 5.25
CA PHE A 101 -18.80 -7.75 4.96
C PHE A 101 -18.35 -6.34 4.54
N TYR A 102 -17.44 -5.72 5.31
CA TYR A 102 -16.85 -4.43 4.95
C TYR A 102 -16.25 -4.44 3.55
N LYS A 103 -15.44 -5.46 3.26
CA LYS A 103 -14.76 -5.59 1.96
C LYS A 103 -15.74 -5.71 0.80
N GLU A 104 -16.81 -6.47 0.98
CA GLU A 104 -17.87 -6.63 -0.02
C GLU A 104 -18.62 -5.31 -0.24
N GLN A 105 -19.05 -4.63 0.81
CA GLN A 105 -19.72 -3.34 0.73
C GLN A 105 -18.84 -2.28 0.04
N LYS A 106 -17.57 -2.24 0.39
CA LYS A 106 -16.61 -1.33 -0.24
C LYS A 106 -16.42 -1.63 -1.73
N LYS A 107 -16.34 -2.90 -2.10
CA LYS A 107 -16.25 -3.33 -3.50
C LYS A 107 -17.47 -2.86 -4.29
N LEU A 108 -18.68 -3.11 -3.79
CA LEU A 108 -19.92 -2.67 -4.41
C LEU A 108 -19.98 -1.15 -4.57
N ALA A 109 -19.61 -0.40 -3.53
CA ALA A 109 -19.57 1.06 -3.59
C ALA A 109 -18.59 1.58 -4.65
N VAL A 110 -17.40 0.99 -4.76
CA VAL A 110 -16.40 1.34 -5.79
C VAL A 110 -16.91 1.01 -7.19
N GLU A 111 -17.50 -0.17 -7.39
CA GLU A 111 -18.09 -0.57 -8.67
C GLU A 111 -19.22 0.36 -9.11
N ALA A 112 -20.09 0.75 -8.17
CA ALA A 112 -21.15 1.72 -8.44
C ALA A 112 -20.59 3.09 -8.87
N LEU A 113 -19.57 3.60 -8.17
CA LEU A 113 -18.88 4.85 -8.54
C LEU A 113 -18.22 4.76 -9.91
N GLN A 114 -17.56 3.63 -10.23
CA GLN A 114 -16.94 3.41 -11.54
C GLN A 114 -17.98 3.37 -12.68
N THR A 115 -19.12 2.73 -12.43
CA THR A 115 -20.22 2.67 -13.40
C THR A 115 -20.78 4.07 -13.66
N ARG A 116 -21.05 4.82 -12.58
CA ARG A 116 -21.53 6.21 -12.67
C ARG A 116 -20.55 7.13 -13.40
N LEU A 117 -19.25 6.96 -13.13
CA LEU A 117 -18.20 7.71 -13.83
C LEU A 117 -18.21 7.43 -15.34
N LYS A 118 -18.24 6.15 -15.74
CA LYS A 118 -18.31 5.76 -17.16
C LYS A 118 -19.55 6.30 -17.87
N GLU A 119 -20.69 6.28 -17.19
CA GLU A 119 -21.94 6.85 -17.72
C GLU A 119 -21.84 8.35 -17.92
N ASN A 120 -21.29 9.06 -16.93
CA ASN A 120 -21.13 10.51 -16.99
C ASN A 120 -20.11 10.93 -18.09
N GLU A 121 -18.98 10.22 -18.21
CA GLU A 121 -18.03 10.43 -19.30
C GLU A 121 -18.68 10.23 -20.67
N LYS A 122 -19.50 9.19 -20.84
CA LYS A 122 -20.26 8.93 -22.06
C LYS A 122 -21.26 10.05 -22.37
N GLN A 123 -21.96 10.55 -21.36
CA GLN A 123 -22.87 11.68 -21.50
C GLN A 123 -22.13 12.97 -21.86
N LEU A 124 -20.96 13.23 -21.24
CA LEU A 124 -20.10 14.37 -21.55
C LEU A 124 -19.62 14.33 -23.00
N GLN A 125 -19.17 13.17 -23.47
CA GLN A 125 -18.76 12.99 -24.89
C GLN A 125 -19.95 13.24 -25.83
N LYS A 126 -21.12 12.71 -25.53
CA LYS A 126 -22.34 12.96 -26.33
C LYS A 126 -22.72 14.45 -26.35
N ALA A 127 -22.68 15.11 -25.18
CA ALA A 127 -22.99 16.54 -25.09
C ALA A 127 -22.02 17.39 -25.92
N ARG A 128 -20.72 17.09 -25.86
CA ARG A 128 -19.68 17.76 -26.68
C ARG A 128 -19.91 17.54 -28.18
N LYS A 129 -20.25 16.31 -28.59
CA LYS A 129 -20.54 16.00 -29.99
C LYS A 129 -21.79 16.75 -30.47
N GLN A 130 -22.87 16.72 -29.70
CA GLN A 130 -24.12 17.45 -30.02
C GLN A 130 -23.89 18.95 -30.11
N ALA A 131 -23.13 19.54 -29.18
CA ALA A 131 -22.80 20.97 -29.23
C ALA A 131 -22.06 21.31 -30.51
N ARG A 132 -21.09 20.51 -30.93
CA ARG A 132 -20.33 20.71 -32.18
C ARG A 132 -21.24 20.61 -33.40
N GLU A 133 -22.07 19.57 -33.50
CA GLU A 133 -23.02 19.36 -34.61
C GLU A 133 -24.02 20.53 -34.73
N VAL A 134 -24.53 21.01 -33.60
CA VAL A 134 -25.47 22.14 -33.57
C VAL A 134 -24.79 23.42 -34.05
N MET A 135 -23.57 23.68 -33.56
CA MET A 135 -22.78 24.85 -34.01
C MET A 135 -22.48 24.82 -35.52
N GLU A 136 -22.08 23.65 -36.02
CA GLU A 136 -21.82 23.48 -37.47
C GLU A 136 -23.10 23.70 -38.32
N ARG A 137 -24.25 23.17 -37.85
CA ARG A 137 -25.53 23.40 -38.52
C ARG A 137 -25.91 24.86 -38.52
N GLN A 138 -25.74 25.52 -37.38
CA GLN A 138 -26.04 26.94 -37.24
C GLN A 138 -25.14 27.79 -38.17
N GLN A 139 -23.83 27.52 -38.21
CA GLN A 139 -22.91 28.23 -39.15
C GLN A 139 -23.36 28.05 -40.60
N LYS A 140 -23.72 26.83 -41.00
CA LYS A 140 -24.25 26.58 -42.37
C LYS A 140 -25.53 27.35 -42.65
N HIS A 141 -26.43 27.44 -41.66
CA HIS A 141 -27.67 28.18 -41.76
C HIS A 141 -27.42 29.68 -41.91
N ASP A 142 -26.51 30.25 -41.11
CA ASP A 142 -26.14 31.65 -41.15
C ASP A 142 -25.51 32.05 -42.49
N VAL A 143 -24.65 31.19 -43.05
CA VAL A 143 -24.06 31.40 -44.38
C VAL A 143 -25.14 31.39 -45.49
N ARG A 144 -26.10 30.45 -45.41
CA ARG A 144 -27.23 30.37 -46.36
C ARG A 144 -28.15 31.58 -46.21
N GLY A 145 -28.48 31.99 -45.00
CA GLY A 145 -29.32 33.17 -44.72
C GLY A 145 -28.70 34.44 -45.26
N LYS A 146 -27.41 34.66 -45.08
CA LYS A 146 -26.67 35.81 -45.64
C LYS A 146 -26.78 35.84 -47.19
N LYS A 147 -26.57 34.68 -47.85
CA LYS A 147 -26.66 34.61 -49.32
C LYS A 147 -28.11 34.85 -49.82
N GLN A 148 -29.12 34.39 -49.14
CA GLN A 148 -30.53 34.61 -49.52
C GLN A 148 -30.97 36.07 -49.34
N ASN A 149 -30.57 36.71 -48.23
CA ASN A 149 -30.91 38.12 -47.97
C ASN A 149 -30.31 39.07 -48.98
N VAL A 150 -29.09 38.80 -49.44
CA VAL A 150 -28.45 39.56 -50.55
C VAL A 150 -29.24 39.39 -51.86
N LYS A 151 -29.73 38.18 -52.19
CA LYS A 151 -30.53 37.92 -53.41
C LYS A 151 -31.90 38.55 -53.37
N LYS A 152 -32.53 38.71 -52.18
CA LYS A 152 -33.87 39.27 -52.02
C LYS A 152 -33.92 40.80 -51.91
N GLY A 153 -32.82 41.51 -51.96
CA GLY A 153 -32.75 42.97 -51.90
C GLY A 153 -33.30 43.56 -50.62
N VAL A 154 -33.15 42.87 -49.47
CA VAL A 154 -33.63 43.34 -48.17
C VAL A 154 -32.90 44.58 -47.73
N GLY A 155 -33.63 45.61 -47.30
CA GLY A 155 -33.08 46.89 -46.85
C GLY A 155 -32.08 46.75 -45.68
N LYS A 156 -31.04 47.60 -45.66
CA LYS A 156 -29.94 47.51 -44.68
C LYS A 156 -30.40 47.46 -43.20
N MET A 157 -31.44 48.21 -42.86
CA MET A 157 -31.95 48.27 -41.48
C MET A 157 -32.58 46.93 -41.04
N ALA A 158 -33.39 46.29 -41.91
CA ALA A 158 -33.98 44.99 -41.65
C ALA A 158 -32.91 43.88 -41.59
N MET A 159 -31.84 43.96 -42.39
CA MET A 159 -30.69 43.06 -42.34
C MET A 159 -29.98 43.11 -40.96
N HIS A 160 -29.81 44.30 -40.36
CA HIS A 160 -29.21 44.46 -39.04
C HIS A 160 -30.06 43.79 -37.97
N THR A 161 -31.37 44.02 -37.97
CA THR A 161 -32.30 43.39 -36.98
C THR A 161 -32.30 41.88 -37.09
N PHE A 162 -32.34 41.32 -38.30
CA PHE A 162 -32.27 39.84 -38.48
C PHE A 162 -30.93 39.27 -38.07
N ARG A 163 -29.84 39.97 -38.28
CA ARG A 163 -28.51 39.59 -37.84
C ARG A 163 -28.41 39.55 -36.31
N ASP A 164 -28.87 40.62 -35.65
CA ASP A 164 -28.86 40.70 -34.17
C ASP A 164 -29.72 39.62 -33.52
N GLN A 165 -30.88 39.30 -34.09
CA GLN A 165 -31.75 38.22 -33.61
C GLN A 165 -31.08 36.83 -33.80
N ALA A 166 -30.44 36.58 -34.96
CA ALA A 166 -29.72 35.36 -35.24
C ALA A 166 -28.50 35.20 -34.30
N GLU A 167 -27.73 36.26 -34.09
CA GLU A 167 -26.60 36.27 -33.15
C GLU A 167 -27.07 35.96 -31.69
N LYS A 168 -28.13 36.63 -31.22
CA LYS A 168 -28.71 36.39 -29.89
C LYS A 168 -29.20 34.94 -29.73
N SER A 169 -29.85 34.36 -30.72
CA SER A 169 -30.33 32.98 -30.68
C SER A 169 -29.17 31.97 -30.68
N THR A 170 -28.11 32.25 -31.46
CA THR A 170 -26.89 31.41 -31.52
C THR A 170 -26.14 31.42 -30.19
N VAL A 171 -25.99 32.61 -29.57
CA VAL A 171 -25.36 32.74 -28.23
C VAL A 171 -26.14 31.95 -27.18
N ARG A 172 -27.47 32.16 -27.11
CA ARG A 172 -28.31 31.40 -26.16
C ARG A 172 -28.19 29.90 -26.33
N LEU A 173 -28.17 29.40 -27.56
CA LEU A 173 -28.03 27.96 -27.84
C LEU A 173 -26.64 27.47 -27.43
N GLY A 174 -25.60 28.26 -27.68
CA GLY A 174 -24.23 27.98 -27.22
C GLY A 174 -24.11 27.91 -25.71
N ASP A 175 -24.72 28.87 -25.01
CA ASP A 175 -24.71 28.94 -23.55
C ASP A 175 -25.35 27.69 -22.89
N VAL A 176 -26.50 27.27 -23.39
CA VAL A 176 -27.19 26.04 -22.88
C VAL A 176 -26.30 24.79 -23.02
N HIS A 177 -25.64 24.64 -24.16
CA HIS A 177 -24.73 23.53 -24.37
C HIS A 177 -23.45 23.65 -23.53
N ALA A 178 -22.91 24.86 -23.38
CA ALA A 178 -21.74 25.12 -22.56
C ALA A 178 -22.00 24.82 -21.07
N ASP A 179 -23.15 25.25 -20.56
CA ASP A 179 -23.54 24.99 -19.16
C ASP A 179 -23.72 23.50 -18.88
N LYS A 180 -24.37 22.76 -19.79
CA LYS A 180 -24.51 21.32 -19.69
C LYS A 180 -23.14 20.60 -19.68
N ILE A 181 -22.24 21.01 -20.56
CA ILE A 181 -20.88 20.46 -20.62
C ILE A 181 -20.10 20.78 -19.33
N ARG A 182 -20.23 22.01 -18.81
CA ARG A 182 -19.58 22.44 -17.56
C ARG A 182 -20.08 21.64 -16.37
N PHE A 183 -21.40 21.45 -16.28
CA PHE A 183 -22.01 20.63 -15.23
C PHE A 183 -21.48 19.18 -15.24
N LEU A 184 -21.57 18.50 -16.40
CA LEU A 184 -21.09 17.12 -16.54
C LEU A 184 -19.57 16.99 -16.30
N ALA A 185 -18.79 17.97 -16.74
CA ALA A 185 -17.35 18.00 -16.48
C ALA A 185 -17.04 18.17 -14.98
N GLY A 186 -17.77 19.03 -14.28
CA GLY A 186 -17.68 19.19 -12.83
C GLY A 186 -18.01 17.90 -12.09
N GLU A 187 -19.12 17.26 -12.45
CA GLU A 187 -19.50 15.97 -11.86
C GLU A 187 -18.47 14.87 -12.12
N THR A 188 -17.85 14.83 -13.32
CA THR A 188 -16.76 13.90 -13.63
C THR A 188 -15.56 14.10 -12.69
N VAL A 189 -15.17 15.35 -12.43
CA VAL A 189 -14.05 15.66 -11.52
C VAL A 189 -14.35 15.21 -10.09
N GLU A 190 -15.56 15.45 -9.61
CA GLU A 190 -15.97 15.03 -8.25
C GLU A 190 -16.04 13.50 -8.12
N LEU A 191 -16.52 12.79 -9.15
CA LEU A 191 -16.52 11.33 -9.18
C LEU A 191 -15.09 10.75 -9.20
N HIS A 192 -14.17 11.38 -9.94
CA HIS A 192 -12.74 10.98 -9.89
C HIS A 192 -12.12 11.17 -8.52
N LYS A 193 -12.44 12.27 -7.81
CA LYS A 193 -11.97 12.49 -6.44
C LYS A 193 -12.60 11.54 -5.41
N ALA A 194 -13.81 11.06 -5.68
CA ALA A 194 -14.51 10.12 -4.80
C ALA A 194 -13.99 8.68 -4.93
N LEU A 195 -13.47 8.32 -6.10
CA LEU A 195 -12.86 7.01 -6.30
C LEU A 195 -11.58 6.88 -5.45
N PRO A 196 -11.41 5.75 -4.76
CA PRO A 196 -10.14 5.47 -4.09
C PRO A 196 -9.03 5.39 -5.14
N ASP A 197 -7.85 5.86 -4.76
CA ASP A 197 -6.66 5.85 -5.64
C ASP A 197 -6.21 4.40 -5.84
N MET A 198 -6.82 3.71 -6.81
CA MET A 198 -6.57 2.30 -7.14
C MET A 198 -5.31 2.11 -8.01
N LYS A 199 -4.38 3.09 -8.00
CA LYS A 199 -3.11 2.91 -8.68
C LYS A 199 -2.37 1.74 -8.06
N ALA A 200 -2.32 0.63 -8.76
CA ALA A 200 -1.51 -0.50 -8.36
C ALA A 200 -0.04 -0.12 -8.47
N MET A 201 0.71 -0.36 -7.41
CA MET A 201 2.16 -0.23 -7.44
C MET A 201 2.72 -1.24 -8.45
N LYS A 202 3.44 -0.75 -9.47
CA LYS A 202 4.07 -1.61 -10.48
C LYS A 202 5.49 -1.93 -10.02
N VAL A 203 5.66 -3.10 -9.46
CA VAL A 203 6.97 -3.62 -9.02
C VAL A 203 7.50 -4.56 -10.09
N ASN A 204 8.58 -4.17 -10.73
CA ASN A 204 9.33 -5.01 -11.66
C ASN A 204 10.77 -5.07 -11.15
N PHE A 205 11.16 -6.19 -10.57
CA PHE A 205 12.56 -6.43 -10.25
C PHE A 205 13.32 -6.88 -11.50
N ASN A 206 14.53 -6.39 -11.66
CA ASN A 206 15.46 -6.96 -12.63
C ASN A 206 15.69 -8.42 -12.26
N SER A 207 15.69 -9.31 -13.23
CA SER A 207 16.02 -10.72 -13.00
C SER A 207 17.52 -10.85 -12.66
N SER A 208 17.85 -11.66 -11.66
CA SER A 208 19.23 -12.08 -11.41
C SER A 208 19.81 -12.71 -12.68
N SER A 209 21.11 -12.52 -12.90
CA SER A 209 21.84 -13.12 -14.02
C SER A 209 22.03 -14.64 -13.86
N LEU A 210 21.63 -15.21 -12.72
CA LEU A 210 21.77 -16.62 -12.41
C LEU A 210 20.74 -17.47 -13.15
N HIS A 211 21.21 -18.60 -13.71
CA HIS A 211 20.28 -19.58 -14.27
C HIS A 211 19.48 -20.28 -13.16
N ILE A 212 18.23 -20.62 -13.45
CA ILE A 212 17.34 -21.32 -12.53
C ILE A 212 17.93 -22.69 -12.17
N GLY A 213 17.89 -23.02 -10.87
CA GLY A 213 18.39 -24.30 -10.35
C GLY A 213 19.87 -24.30 -9.96
N LYS A 214 20.62 -23.19 -10.15
CA LYS A 214 21.98 -23.07 -9.61
C LYS A 214 21.92 -23.17 -8.08
N ILE A 215 22.80 -24.03 -7.50
CA ILE A 215 22.91 -24.16 -6.05
C ILE A 215 23.54 -22.88 -5.50
N LEU A 216 22.87 -22.25 -4.55
CA LEU A 216 23.30 -21.00 -3.91
C LEU A 216 23.85 -21.26 -2.51
N ILE A 217 23.21 -22.15 -1.74
CA ILE A 217 23.58 -22.44 -0.35
C ILE A 217 23.40 -23.93 -0.11
N VAL A 218 24.39 -24.53 0.53
CA VAL A 218 24.36 -25.93 1.01
C VAL A 218 24.65 -25.95 2.49
N ALA A 219 23.76 -26.48 3.27
CA ALA A 219 23.93 -26.73 4.71
C ALA A 219 24.08 -28.23 4.95
N SER A 220 25.16 -28.64 5.57
CA SER A 220 25.51 -30.03 5.88
C SER A 220 25.70 -30.16 7.37
N SER A 221 24.75 -30.86 8.04
CA SER A 221 24.75 -31.13 9.48
C SER A 221 24.95 -29.89 10.35
N VAL A 222 24.32 -28.78 9.96
CA VAL A 222 24.49 -27.47 10.60
C VAL A 222 23.77 -27.40 11.93
N ASN A 223 24.47 -26.96 12.97
CA ASN A 223 23.86 -26.57 14.24
C ASN A 223 24.57 -25.32 14.81
N TYR A 224 23.89 -24.67 15.76
CA TYR A 224 24.41 -23.51 16.46
C TYR A 224 24.10 -23.61 17.95
N SER A 225 25.01 -23.15 18.80
CA SER A 225 24.83 -23.17 20.26
C SER A 225 25.08 -21.77 20.83
N TYR A 226 24.15 -21.25 21.64
CA TYR A 226 24.33 -20.03 22.45
C TYR A 226 24.94 -20.31 23.83
N GLY A 227 25.54 -21.42 24.01
CA GLY A 227 26.13 -21.93 25.25
C GLY A 227 26.48 -23.40 25.08
N GLU A 228 26.21 -24.22 26.09
CA GLU A 228 26.54 -25.66 26.06
C GLU A 228 25.54 -26.49 25.22
N ASN A 229 24.30 -26.03 25.09
CA ASN A 229 23.25 -26.80 24.42
C ASN A 229 23.06 -26.37 22.96
N PRO A 230 22.94 -27.35 22.03
CA PRO A 230 22.65 -27.03 20.63
C PRO A 230 21.22 -26.48 20.50
N LEU A 231 21.05 -25.53 19.58
CA LEU A 231 19.78 -24.86 19.33
C LEU A 231 18.73 -25.81 18.74
N TRP A 232 19.16 -26.71 17.84
CA TRP A 232 18.30 -27.72 17.23
C TRP A 232 18.67 -29.11 17.72
N SER A 233 17.66 -29.90 18.10
CA SER A 233 17.84 -31.28 18.56
C SER A 233 18.47 -32.20 17.49
N SER A 234 18.19 -31.87 16.22
CA SER A 234 18.80 -32.52 15.05
C SER A 234 19.49 -31.50 14.20
N PRO A 235 20.75 -31.75 13.74
CA PRO A 235 21.44 -30.87 12.82
C PRO A 235 20.62 -30.62 11.54
N LEU A 236 20.72 -29.43 10.98
CA LEU A 236 19.96 -29.03 9.80
C LEU A 236 20.71 -29.45 8.51
N GLU A 237 19.97 -30.00 7.58
CA GLU A 237 20.44 -30.32 6.22
C GLU A 237 19.48 -29.74 5.20
N PHE A 238 19.95 -28.85 4.34
CA PHE A 238 19.14 -28.26 3.27
C PHE A 238 20.00 -27.67 2.15
N THR A 239 19.37 -27.49 0.99
CA THR A 239 19.99 -26.84 -0.16
C THR A 239 19.03 -25.78 -0.71
N ILE A 240 19.54 -24.58 -0.94
CA ILE A 240 18.78 -23.47 -1.56
C ILE A 240 19.32 -23.27 -2.97
N LYS A 241 18.41 -23.22 -3.94
CA LYS A 241 18.71 -23.03 -5.36
C LYS A 241 18.13 -21.72 -5.88
N SER A 242 18.73 -21.21 -6.95
CA SER A 242 18.20 -20.05 -7.67
C SER A 242 16.79 -20.34 -8.20
N GLY A 243 15.84 -19.43 -7.91
CA GLY A 243 14.44 -19.56 -8.24
C GLY A 243 13.57 -20.21 -7.16
N ASP A 244 14.16 -20.76 -6.09
CA ASP A 244 13.38 -21.29 -4.96
C ASP A 244 12.62 -20.18 -4.23
N ARG A 245 11.40 -20.51 -3.75
CA ARG A 245 10.57 -19.67 -2.89
C ARG A 245 10.30 -20.42 -1.61
N ILE A 246 11.01 -20.05 -0.54
CA ILE A 246 11.04 -20.80 0.70
C ILE A 246 10.31 -20.01 1.78
N HIS A 247 9.37 -20.64 2.48
CA HIS A 247 8.74 -20.12 3.68
C HIS A 247 9.35 -20.82 4.90
N LEU A 248 10.03 -20.05 5.77
CA LEU A 248 10.60 -20.53 7.01
C LEU A 248 9.54 -20.41 8.13
N LYS A 249 8.96 -21.53 8.57
CA LYS A 249 7.94 -21.58 9.62
C LYS A 249 8.51 -22.20 10.91
N GLY A 250 8.12 -21.66 12.06
CA GLY A 250 8.48 -22.17 13.38
C GLY A 250 7.97 -21.28 14.50
N SER A 251 7.86 -21.83 15.70
CA SER A 251 7.48 -21.09 16.91
C SER A 251 8.50 -20.00 17.27
N ASN A 252 8.14 -19.07 18.14
CA ASN A 252 9.08 -18.11 18.68
C ASN A 252 10.17 -18.85 19.47
N GLY A 253 11.44 -18.41 19.31
CA GLY A 253 12.57 -19.11 19.91
C GLY A 253 13.08 -20.35 19.14
N SER A 254 12.44 -20.76 18.03
CA SER A 254 12.90 -21.93 17.25
C SER A 254 14.19 -21.73 16.46
N GLY A 255 14.79 -20.54 16.52
CA GLY A 255 16.07 -20.27 15.86
C GLY A 255 15.94 -19.72 14.44
N LYS A 256 14.77 -19.22 13.99
CA LYS A 256 14.59 -18.63 12.65
C LYS A 256 15.60 -17.54 12.35
N THR A 257 15.68 -16.54 13.22
CA THR A 257 16.64 -15.42 13.06
C THR A 257 18.08 -15.89 13.12
N THR A 258 18.40 -16.90 13.93
CA THR A 258 19.73 -17.50 13.98
C THR A 258 20.06 -18.18 12.67
N LEU A 259 19.13 -18.95 12.09
CA LEU A 259 19.30 -19.57 10.79
C LEU A 259 19.53 -18.52 9.68
N LEU A 260 18.75 -17.41 9.67
CA LEU A 260 18.95 -16.33 8.73
C LEU A 260 20.34 -15.70 8.87
N ARG A 261 20.85 -15.49 10.09
CA ARG A 261 22.21 -14.99 10.35
C ARG A 261 23.31 -15.95 9.91
N LEU A 262 23.06 -17.27 10.03
CA LEU A 262 23.97 -18.28 9.45
C LEU A 262 23.96 -18.24 7.93
N ILE A 263 22.78 -18.14 7.31
CA ILE A 263 22.61 -18.03 5.86
C ILE A 263 23.26 -16.75 5.32
N THR A 264 23.20 -15.64 6.04
CA THR A 264 23.83 -14.37 5.63
C THR A 264 25.32 -14.28 5.97
N GLY A 265 25.88 -15.31 6.63
CA GLY A 265 27.29 -15.29 7.05
C GLY A 265 27.59 -14.37 8.24
N SER A 266 26.56 -13.77 8.87
CA SER A 266 26.72 -12.94 10.06
C SER A 266 27.06 -13.75 11.30
N LEU A 267 26.79 -15.06 11.27
CA LEU A 267 27.19 -16.06 12.26
C LEU A 267 27.85 -17.24 11.56
N ALA A 268 28.83 -17.86 12.24
CA ALA A 268 29.41 -19.13 11.81
C ALA A 268 28.72 -20.28 12.55
N PRO A 269 28.42 -21.42 11.89
CA PRO A 269 27.86 -22.58 12.56
C PRO A 269 28.84 -23.13 13.61
N THR A 270 28.32 -23.58 14.76
CA THR A 270 29.17 -24.26 15.79
C THR A 270 29.40 -25.72 15.46
N GLN A 271 28.54 -26.31 14.61
CA GLN A 271 28.68 -27.68 14.11
C GLN A 271 28.25 -27.75 12.65
N GLY A 272 28.88 -28.61 11.88
CA GLY A 272 28.62 -28.78 10.46
C GLY A 272 29.27 -27.69 9.57
N SER A 273 28.79 -27.57 8.35
CA SER A 273 29.27 -26.57 7.40
C SER A 273 28.12 -25.97 6.60
N LEU A 274 28.24 -24.67 6.36
CA LEU A 274 27.32 -23.93 5.49
C LEU A 274 28.18 -23.29 4.37
N ILE A 275 27.97 -23.75 3.15
CA ILE A 275 28.71 -23.31 1.96
C ILE A 275 27.78 -22.43 1.14
N GLN A 276 28.26 -21.22 0.82
CA GLN A 276 27.61 -20.29 -0.08
C GLN A 276 28.32 -20.30 -1.45
N ALA A 277 27.54 -20.06 -2.50
CA ALA A 277 28.10 -19.84 -3.83
C ALA A 277 29.01 -18.60 -3.83
N GLU A 278 30.11 -18.67 -4.54
CA GLU A 278 31.04 -17.55 -4.68
C GLU A 278 30.34 -16.34 -5.33
N GLY A 279 30.54 -15.15 -4.75
CA GLY A 279 29.93 -13.90 -5.23
C GLY A 279 28.43 -13.78 -4.98
N LEU A 280 27.82 -14.60 -4.10
CA LEU A 280 26.40 -14.52 -3.78
C LEU A 280 26.04 -13.17 -3.16
N THR A 281 25.08 -12.50 -3.79
CA THR A 281 24.53 -11.24 -3.29
C THR A 281 23.15 -11.47 -2.65
N TYR A 282 22.93 -10.91 -1.48
CA TYR A 282 21.64 -11.01 -0.80
C TYR A 282 21.17 -9.66 -0.27
N VAL A 283 19.85 -9.50 -0.14
CA VAL A 283 19.21 -8.39 0.56
C VAL A 283 18.35 -8.94 1.67
N TYR A 284 18.55 -8.39 2.86
CA TYR A 284 17.75 -8.69 4.05
C TYR A 284 16.84 -7.52 4.39
N LEU A 285 15.54 -7.74 4.33
CA LEU A 285 14.52 -6.81 4.77
C LEU A 285 14.03 -7.24 6.14
N ASP A 286 14.51 -6.56 7.16
CA ASP A 286 14.07 -6.75 8.54
C ASP A 286 12.82 -5.92 8.87
N GLN A 287 12.21 -6.20 9.99
CA GLN A 287 11.01 -5.49 10.48
C GLN A 287 11.29 -4.00 10.79
N GLU A 288 12.53 -3.64 11.06
CA GLU A 288 12.97 -2.25 11.35
C GLU A 288 13.34 -1.47 10.09
N TYR A 289 13.38 -2.15 8.93
CA TYR A 289 13.81 -1.55 7.65
C TYR A 289 15.21 -0.94 7.73
N SER A 290 16.18 -1.67 8.29
CA SER A 290 17.57 -1.22 8.49
C SER A 290 18.29 -0.79 7.19
N ILE A 291 17.78 -1.23 6.04
CA ILE A 291 18.21 -0.80 4.70
C ILE A 291 17.96 0.70 4.46
N ILE A 292 17.06 1.33 5.23
CA ILE A 292 16.69 2.75 5.11
C ILE A 292 17.46 3.58 6.14
N ARG A 293 18.16 4.57 5.67
CA ARG A 293 18.83 5.56 6.51
C ARG A 293 17.84 6.64 6.93
N ASN A 294 17.58 6.74 8.22
CA ASN A 294 16.59 7.66 8.79
C ASN A 294 16.96 9.15 8.66
N ASP A 295 18.23 9.46 8.48
CA ASP A 295 18.79 10.83 8.34
C ASP A 295 18.58 11.43 6.95
N LEU A 296 18.41 10.60 5.93
CA LEU A 296 18.27 11.00 4.53
C LEU A 296 16.82 11.32 4.17
N SER A 297 16.63 12.11 3.12
CA SER A 297 15.34 12.26 2.46
C SER A 297 15.00 11.04 1.61
N VAL A 298 13.73 10.89 1.26
CA VAL A 298 13.25 9.78 0.40
C VAL A 298 14.01 9.74 -0.93
N LEU A 299 14.25 10.88 -1.54
CA LEU A 299 14.96 11.00 -2.81
C LEU A 299 16.44 10.65 -2.66
N GLU A 300 17.12 11.20 -1.66
CA GLU A 300 18.54 10.89 -1.37
C GLU A 300 18.73 9.40 -1.04
N GLN A 301 17.81 8.81 -0.27
CA GLN A 301 17.82 7.38 0.04
C GLN A 301 17.78 6.54 -1.25
N LEU A 302 16.93 6.91 -2.20
CA LEU A 302 16.82 6.20 -3.47
C LEU A 302 18.08 6.36 -4.33
N ALA A 303 18.67 7.57 -4.35
CA ALA A 303 19.90 7.86 -5.10
C ALA A 303 21.11 7.05 -4.60
N LEU A 304 21.14 6.66 -3.32
CA LEU A 304 22.20 5.80 -2.77
C LEU A 304 22.27 4.41 -3.42
N PHE A 305 21.13 3.89 -3.92
CA PHE A 305 21.06 2.55 -4.51
C PHE A 305 21.45 2.53 -5.98
N ASN A 306 21.41 3.67 -6.64
CA ASN A 306 21.89 3.80 -8.01
C ASN A 306 22.26 5.25 -8.30
N SER A 307 23.55 5.54 -8.28
CA SER A 307 24.12 6.86 -8.55
C SER A 307 24.17 7.23 -10.04
N GLU A 308 23.87 6.29 -10.93
CA GLU A 308 23.89 6.52 -12.37
C GLU A 308 22.55 7.10 -12.89
N LEU A 309 21.47 6.94 -12.11
CA LEU A 309 20.16 7.45 -12.49
C LEU A 309 20.05 8.96 -12.26
N TYR A 310 19.50 9.64 -13.24
CA TYR A 310 19.19 11.05 -13.12
C TYR A 310 18.02 11.30 -12.16
N ASP A 311 18.00 12.48 -11.54
CA ASP A 311 16.97 12.91 -10.58
C ASP A 311 15.52 12.75 -11.13
N ASN A 312 15.31 13.03 -12.40
CA ASN A 312 14.01 12.87 -13.06
C ASN A 312 13.55 11.40 -13.14
N GLU A 313 14.48 10.46 -13.29
CA GLU A 313 14.18 9.03 -13.34
C GLU A 313 13.80 8.54 -11.93
N LEU A 314 14.57 8.95 -10.92
CA LEU A 314 14.27 8.64 -9.51
C LEU A 314 12.89 9.15 -9.11
N ARG A 315 12.52 10.37 -9.47
CA ARG A 315 11.19 10.96 -9.24
C ARG A 315 10.09 10.17 -9.97
N THR A 316 10.35 9.73 -11.19
CA THR A 316 9.41 8.89 -11.94
C THR A 316 9.17 7.56 -11.24
N ILE A 317 10.20 6.96 -10.69
CA ILE A 317 10.11 5.71 -9.93
C ILE A 317 9.34 5.93 -8.63
N LEU A 318 9.65 6.97 -7.84
CA LEU A 318 8.90 7.33 -6.65
C LEU A 318 7.40 7.50 -6.93
N ASN A 319 7.06 8.15 -8.04
CA ASN A 319 5.66 8.32 -8.45
C ASN A 319 4.99 6.97 -8.78
N ARG A 320 5.71 6.03 -9.41
CA ARG A 320 5.21 4.65 -9.65
C ARG A 320 4.94 3.89 -8.34
N PHE A 321 5.72 4.18 -7.29
CA PHE A 321 5.54 3.62 -5.94
C PHE A 321 4.56 4.43 -5.08
N LEU A 322 3.83 5.37 -5.69
CA LEU A 322 2.79 6.17 -5.05
C LEU A 322 3.33 7.07 -3.91
N PHE A 323 4.55 7.57 -4.06
CA PHE A 323 5.07 8.64 -3.22
C PHE A 323 4.64 9.99 -3.80
N PRO A 324 3.80 10.76 -3.12
CA PRO A 324 3.43 12.11 -3.56
C PRO A 324 4.63 13.04 -3.55
N VAL A 325 4.63 14.05 -4.41
CA VAL A 325 5.73 15.03 -4.56
C VAL A 325 6.12 15.67 -3.22
N SER A 326 5.14 15.90 -2.36
CA SER A 326 5.36 16.47 -1.01
C SER A 326 6.20 15.61 -0.08
N THR A 327 6.35 14.31 -0.35
CA THR A 327 7.12 13.39 0.49
C THR A 327 8.55 13.18 0.01
N TRP A 328 8.91 13.60 -1.20
CA TRP A 328 10.23 13.30 -1.77
C TRP A 328 11.40 13.89 -0.97
N ASN A 329 11.22 15.08 -0.44
CA ASN A 329 12.22 15.78 0.40
C ASN A 329 12.01 15.54 1.92
N LYS A 330 11.04 14.68 2.28
CA LYS A 330 10.78 14.33 3.68
C LYS A 330 11.83 13.33 4.15
N LYS A 331 12.36 13.51 5.38
CA LYS A 331 13.29 12.56 5.97
C LYS A 331 12.63 11.20 6.18
N CYS A 332 13.38 10.13 5.97
CA CYS A 332 12.89 8.75 6.12
C CYS A 332 12.45 8.42 7.55
N SER A 333 12.98 9.15 8.57
CA SER A 333 12.53 9.02 9.96
C SER A 333 11.04 9.32 10.16
N TYR A 334 10.43 10.15 9.32
CA TYR A 334 9.01 10.53 9.41
C TYR A 334 8.07 9.64 8.57
N LEU A 335 8.60 8.62 7.95
CA LEU A 335 7.79 7.68 7.18
C LEU A 335 7.10 6.67 8.10
N SER A 336 5.85 6.34 7.78
CA SER A 336 5.15 5.21 8.39
C SER A 336 5.81 3.88 7.99
N GLY A 337 5.57 2.79 8.76
CA GLY A 337 6.10 1.46 8.43
C GLY A 337 5.75 1.01 7.01
N GLY A 338 4.51 1.24 6.56
CA GLY A 338 4.09 0.92 5.20
C GLY A 338 4.79 1.77 4.12
N GLU A 339 5.12 3.04 4.42
CA GLU A 339 5.90 3.90 3.52
C GLU A 339 7.36 3.44 3.48
N LYS A 340 7.95 3.06 4.63
CA LYS A 340 9.30 2.48 4.68
C LYS A 340 9.38 1.19 3.87
N MET A 341 8.39 0.29 3.98
CA MET A 341 8.32 -0.91 3.17
C MET A 341 8.28 -0.60 1.67
N LYS A 342 7.45 0.35 1.25
CA LYS A 342 7.42 0.80 -0.15
C LYS A 342 8.75 1.37 -0.61
N LEU A 343 9.41 2.17 0.23
CA LEU A 343 10.70 2.77 -0.08
C LEU A 343 11.79 1.69 -0.19
N SER A 344 11.81 0.70 0.71
CA SER A 344 12.73 -0.43 0.64
C SER A 344 12.59 -1.19 -0.69
N LEU A 345 11.35 -1.51 -1.09
CA LEU A 345 11.09 -2.16 -2.38
C LEU A 345 11.51 -1.26 -3.57
N CYS A 346 11.32 0.04 -3.44
CA CYS A 346 11.73 1.01 -4.45
C CYS A 346 13.26 1.04 -4.59
N CYS A 347 13.99 1.08 -3.48
CA CYS A 347 15.46 1.02 -3.44
C CYS A 347 15.99 -0.25 -4.11
N LEU A 348 15.38 -1.40 -3.81
CA LEU A 348 15.78 -2.67 -4.40
C LEU A 348 15.51 -2.75 -5.91
N MET A 349 14.40 -2.13 -6.37
CA MET A 349 14.09 -2.08 -7.80
C MET A 349 15.06 -1.18 -8.58
N VAL A 350 15.56 -0.13 -7.94
CA VAL A 350 16.50 0.83 -8.55
C VAL A 350 17.92 0.32 -8.52
N SER A 351 18.25 -0.59 -7.60
CA SER A 351 19.60 -1.15 -7.46
C SER A 351 20.17 -1.61 -8.80
N ALA A 352 21.40 -1.18 -9.09
CA ALA A 352 22.10 -1.51 -10.33
C ALA A 352 22.30 -3.03 -10.49
N GLN A 353 22.41 -3.75 -9.38
CA GLN A 353 22.53 -5.21 -9.36
C GLN A 353 21.33 -5.82 -8.64
N ALA A 354 20.62 -6.72 -9.32
CA ALA A 354 19.58 -7.50 -8.69
C ALA A 354 20.22 -8.51 -7.71
N PRO A 355 19.76 -8.56 -6.44
CA PRO A 355 20.26 -9.56 -5.50
C PRO A 355 19.85 -10.96 -5.93
N ASP A 356 20.71 -11.94 -5.65
CA ASP A 356 20.46 -13.34 -5.95
C ASP A 356 19.48 -13.98 -4.97
N VAL A 357 19.47 -13.48 -3.73
CA VAL A 357 18.60 -13.95 -2.64
C VAL A 357 17.93 -12.78 -1.96
N PHE A 358 16.59 -12.85 -1.87
CA PHE A 358 15.79 -11.96 -1.06
C PHE A 358 15.38 -12.65 0.24
N ILE A 359 15.71 -12.06 1.36
CA ILE A 359 15.31 -12.50 2.69
C ILE A 359 14.35 -11.46 3.26
N VAL A 360 13.16 -11.88 3.63
CA VAL A 360 12.13 -11.01 4.22
C VAL A 360 11.72 -11.60 5.57
N ASP A 361 11.90 -10.82 6.64
CA ASP A 361 11.55 -11.23 8.01
C ASP A 361 10.23 -10.59 8.49
#